data_f51181a399fa17a6a43a036b511a4d0d
#
_entry.id   f51181a399fa17a6a43a036b511a4d0d
#
_cell.length_a   1.000
_cell.length_b   1.000
_cell.length_c   1.000
_cell.angle_alpha   90.00
_cell.angle_beta   90.00
_cell.angle_gamma   90.00
#
_symmetry.space_group_name_H-M   'P 1'
#
loop_
_entity.id
_entity.type
_entity.pdbx_description
1 polymer ?
#
loop_
_entity_poly.entity_id
_entity_poly.type
_entity_poly.pdbx_seq_one_letter_code
_entity_poly.pdbx_strand_id
1 'polypeptide(L)'
;MSSEISMEEFKKVKMVVGTIISAERVKGSEKLLKLQVSLGNNVVKQSVAGLGPYYSPEQLLGKQYVFVTNLKPAVLMGQVSEVMILAAVEDRSKVSLICPDSKISDGAPIT
;
A
#
# COMPACT_ATOMS: atom_id res chain seq x y z
N MET A 1 -29.58 -11.32 5.48
CA MET A 1 -28.34 -12.08 5.38
C MET A 1 -27.22 -11.24 5.96
N SER A 2 -26.47 -11.82 6.85
CA SER A 2 -25.36 -11.12 7.48
C SER A 2 -24.12 -11.15 6.62
N SER A 3 -23.45 -10.00 6.48
CA SER A 3 -22.13 -9.90 5.85
C SER A 3 -21.05 -9.64 6.90
N GLU A 4 -21.40 -9.85 8.16
CA GLU A 4 -20.46 -9.65 9.26
C GLU A 4 -19.39 -10.72 9.28
N ILE A 5 -18.18 -10.31 9.67
CA ILE A 5 -17.08 -11.24 9.88
C ILE A 5 -16.70 -11.21 11.37
N SER A 6 -16.12 -12.30 11.85
CA SER A 6 -15.64 -12.36 13.21
C SER A 6 -14.33 -11.61 13.37
N MET A 7 -13.97 -11.29 14.59
CA MET A 7 -12.66 -10.70 14.88
C MET A 7 -11.54 -11.65 14.50
N GLU A 8 -11.74 -12.96 14.64
CA GLU A 8 -10.76 -13.96 14.22
C GLU A 8 -10.50 -13.90 12.72
N GLU A 9 -11.55 -13.72 11.94
CA GLU A 9 -11.43 -13.61 10.50
C GLU A 9 -10.69 -12.33 10.10
N PHE A 10 -11.03 -11.22 10.76
CA PHE A 10 -10.37 -9.94 10.52
C PHE A 10 -8.87 -10.02 10.83
N LYS A 11 -8.51 -10.69 11.90
CA LYS A 11 -7.10 -10.83 12.32
C LYS A 11 -6.25 -11.65 11.35
N LYS A 12 -6.85 -12.35 10.43
CA LYS A 12 -6.12 -13.05 9.38
C LYS A 12 -5.49 -12.08 8.38
N VAL A 13 -6.07 -10.90 8.23
CA VAL A 13 -5.52 -9.86 7.37
C VAL A 13 -4.45 -9.12 8.16
N LYS A 14 -3.20 -9.14 7.65
CA LYS A 14 -2.09 -8.49 8.31
C LYS A 14 -1.84 -7.14 7.67
N MET A 15 -2.05 -6.08 8.44
CA MET A 15 -1.84 -4.71 8.00
C MET A 15 -0.82 -4.05 8.90
N VAL A 16 0.10 -3.30 8.29
CA VAL A 16 1.14 -2.59 9.02
C VAL A 16 1.36 -1.22 8.40
N VAL A 17 2.04 -0.36 9.16
CA VAL A 17 2.49 0.94 8.66
C VAL A 17 3.84 0.74 7.96
N GLY A 18 4.01 1.37 6.80
CA GLY A 18 5.28 1.37 6.09
C GLY A 18 5.59 2.74 5.51
N THR A 19 6.87 3.00 5.30
CA THR A 19 7.34 4.24 4.68
C THR A 19 7.75 3.97 3.23
N ILE A 20 7.28 4.81 2.32
CA ILE A 20 7.70 4.72 0.92
C ILE A 20 9.09 5.32 0.81
N ILE A 21 10.07 4.48 0.46
CA ILE A 21 11.46 4.90 0.33
C ILE A 21 11.90 5.10 -1.12
N SER A 22 11.10 4.63 -2.08
CA SER A 22 11.32 4.83 -3.50
C SER A 22 9.98 4.74 -4.22
N ALA A 23 9.77 5.59 -5.19
CA ALA A 23 8.54 5.60 -5.98
C ALA A 23 8.89 6.01 -7.41
N GLU A 24 8.39 5.23 -8.37
CA GLU A 24 8.59 5.53 -9.78
C GLU A 24 7.43 5.04 -10.62
N ARG A 25 7.26 5.63 -11.79
CA ARG A 25 6.26 5.15 -12.75
C ARG A 25 6.76 3.87 -13.40
N VAL A 26 5.84 2.94 -13.63
CA VAL A 26 6.16 1.71 -14.35
C VAL A 26 6.25 2.05 -15.83
N LYS A 27 7.36 1.70 -16.45
CA LYS A 27 7.58 1.95 -17.88
C LYS A 27 6.50 1.29 -18.73
N GLY A 28 5.90 2.06 -19.63
CA GLY A 28 4.82 1.59 -20.47
C GLY A 28 3.44 1.69 -19.84
N SER A 29 3.34 2.24 -18.63
CA SER A 29 2.06 2.42 -17.96
C SER A 29 1.93 3.85 -17.44
N GLU A 30 0.77 4.46 -17.68
CA GLU A 30 0.45 5.77 -17.11
C GLU A 30 -0.25 5.61 -15.75
N LYS A 31 -0.72 4.42 -15.44
CA LYS A 31 -1.52 4.14 -14.25
C LYS A 31 -0.72 3.61 -13.08
N LEU A 32 0.33 2.83 -13.35
CA LEU A 32 1.02 2.09 -12.31
C LEU A 32 2.21 2.87 -11.74
N LEU A 33 2.28 2.89 -10.42
CA LEU A 33 3.47 3.32 -9.67
C LEU A 33 4.07 2.11 -8.99
N LYS A 34 5.41 2.04 -9.02
CA LYS A 34 6.16 1.00 -8.33
C LYS A 34 6.80 1.64 -7.09
N LEU A 35 6.51 1.08 -5.94
CA LEU A 35 6.91 1.62 -4.65
C LEU A 35 7.81 0.61 -3.93
N GLN A 36 8.91 1.10 -3.34
CA GLN A 36 9.66 0.30 -2.39
C GLN A 36 9.27 0.79 -1.01
N VAL A 37 8.85 -0.14 -0.16
CA VAL A 37 8.24 0.18 1.14
C VAL A 37 9.07 -0.42 2.25
N SER A 38 9.51 0.44 3.17
CA SER A 38 10.18 -0.02 4.40
C SER A 38 9.14 -0.40 5.43
N LEU A 39 9.20 -1.65 5.89
CA LEU A 39 8.28 -2.19 6.88
C LEU A 39 8.94 -2.35 8.26
N GLY A 40 10.11 -1.72 8.44
CA GLY A 40 10.87 -1.85 9.67
C GLY A 40 11.78 -3.08 9.66
N ASN A 41 12.73 -3.13 10.60
CA ASN A 41 13.65 -4.27 10.77
C ASN A 41 14.40 -4.65 9.48
N ASN A 42 14.74 -3.65 8.67
CA ASN A 42 15.44 -3.84 7.39
C ASN A 42 14.65 -4.66 6.37
N VAL A 43 13.33 -4.74 6.54
CA VAL A 43 12.46 -5.40 5.56
C VAL A 43 11.94 -4.37 4.58
N VAL A 44 12.21 -4.60 3.30
CA VAL A 44 11.71 -3.76 2.20
C VAL A 44 10.92 -4.64 1.25
N LYS A 45 9.70 -4.23 0.94
CA LYS A 45 8.81 -4.94 0.01
C LYS A 45 8.37 -4.01 -1.10
N GLN A 46 8.07 -4.60 -2.24
CA GLN A 46 7.62 -3.85 -3.41
C GLN A 46 6.09 -3.85 -3.49
N SER A 47 5.53 -2.68 -3.76
CA SER A 47 4.10 -2.52 -4.03
C SER A 47 3.95 -1.90 -5.41
N VAL A 48 3.03 -2.44 -6.21
CA VAL A 48 2.69 -1.86 -7.51
C VAL A 48 1.20 -1.55 -7.47
N ALA A 49 0.86 -0.30 -7.71
CA ALA A 49 -0.53 0.14 -7.55
C ALA A 49 -0.92 1.18 -8.60
N GLY A 50 -2.20 1.20 -8.93
CA GLY A 50 -2.75 2.11 -9.94
C GLY A 50 -2.93 3.54 -9.42
N LEU A 51 -1.89 4.12 -8.87
CA LEU A 51 -1.93 5.45 -8.25
C LEU A 51 -1.51 6.57 -9.20
N GLY A 52 -0.99 6.23 -10.39
CA GLY A 52 -0.44 7.21 -11.32
C GLY A 52 -1.36 8.37 -11.66
N PRO A 53 -2.68 8.17 -11.86
CA PRO A 53 -3.58 9.28 -12.14
C PRO A 53 -3.83 10.22 -10.95
N TYR A 54 -3.50 9.79 -9.73
CA TYR A 54 -3.87 10.52 -8.51
C TYR A 54 -2.68 11.11 -7.76
N TYR A 55 -1.49 10.51 -7.90
CA TYR A 55 -0.29 10.91 -7.17
C TYR A 55 0.91 10.93 -8.09
N SER A 56 1.79 11.91 -7.89
CA SER A 56 3.12 11.83 -8.47
C SER A 56 4.02 11.01 -7.55
N PRO A 57 5.06 10.36 -8.07
CA PRO A 57 6.01 9.65 -7.22
C PRO A 57 6.59 10.53 -6.11
N GLU A 58 6.88 11.78 -6.41
CA GLU A 58 7.47 12.74 -5.46
C GLU A 58 6.56 13.01 -4.27
N GLN A 59 5.24 12.99 -4.49
CA GLN A 59 4.28 13.23 -3.40
C GLN A 59 4.29 12.12 -2.36
N LEU A 60 4.66 10.91 -2.76
CA LEU A 60 4.59 9.73 -1.89
C LEU A 60 5.87 9.49 -1.12
N LEU A 61 6.99 9.98 -1.65
CA LEU A 61 8.31 9.68 -1.12
C LEU A 61 8.47 10.18 0.33
N GLY A 62 8.93 9.28 1.21
CA GLY A 62 9.17 9.59 2.61
C GLY A 62 7.93 9.58 3.50
N LYS A 63 6.77 9.28 2.95
CA LYS A 63 5.51 9.27 3.72
C LYS A 63 5.12 7.88 4.16
N GLN A 64 4.36 7.84 5.25
CA GLN A 64 3.86 6.58 5.80
C GLN A 64 2.42 6.32 5.38
N TYR A 65 2.15 5.07 5.03
CA TYR A 65 0.82 4.60 4.66
C TYR A 65 0.58 3.22 5.25
N VAL A 66 -0.63 2.71 5.10
CA VAL A 66 -1.01 1.39 5.60
C VAL A 66 -0.93 0.38 4.45
N PHE A 67 -0.32 -0.77 4.72
CA PHE A 67 -0.12 -1.83 3.75
C PHE A 67 -0.62 -3.17 4.26
N VAL A 68 -1.27 -3.93 3.39
CA VAL A 68 -1.60 -5.34 3.66
C VAL A 68 -0.41 -6.17 3.21
N THR A 69 0.11 -7.01 4.10
CA THR A 69 1.39 -7.70 3.88
C THR A 69 1.27 -9.19 3.64
N ASN A 70 0.11 -9.78 3.81
CA ASN A 70 -0.05 -11.24 3.67
C ASN A 70 -1.00 -11.67 2.56
N LEU A 71 -1.09 -10.89 1.50
CA LEU A 71 -1.77 -11.30 0.29
C LEU A 71 -0.79 -12.06 -0.62
N LYS A 72 -1.32 -12.94 -1.45
CA LYS A 72 -0.49 -13.57 -2.48
C LYS A 72 0.03 -12.49 -3.42
N PRO A 73 1.30 -12.56 -3.81
CA PRO A 73 1.85 -11.57 -4.73
C PRO A 73 1.09 -11.53 -6.05
N ALA A 74 0.96 -10.35 -6.60
CA ALA A 74 0.33 -10.13 -7.92
C ALA A 74 1.39 -9.60 -8.89
N VAL A 75 1.22 -9.94 -10.17
CA VAL A 75 2.12 -9.44 -11.21
C VAL A 75 1.35 -8.46 -12.08
N LEU A 76 1.84 -7.23 -12.17
CA LEU A 76 1.23 -6.16 -12.95
C LEU A 76 2.27 -5.62 -13.93
N MET A 77 2.05 -5.81 -15.21
CA MET A 77 2.98 -5.42 -16.28
C MET A 77 4.42 -5.89 -16.01
N GLY A 78 4.55 -7.16 -15.59
CA GLY A 78 5.83 -7.76 -15.31
C GLY A 78 6.45 -7.37 -13.97
N GLN A 79 5.79 -6.52 -13.18
CA GLN A 79 6.26 -6.08 -11.87
C GLN A 79 5.51 -6.81 -10.77
N VAL A 80 6.24 -7.32 -9.79
CA VAL A 80 5.64 -8.08 -8.68
C VAL A 80 5.22 -7.12 -7.58
N SER A 81 3.94 -7.19 -7.19
CA SER A 81 3.43 -6.47 -6.02
C SER A 81 3.33 -7.45 -4.86
N GLU A 82 4.18 -7.26 -3.86
CA GLU A 82 4.24 -8.14 -2.68
C GLU A 82 3.32 -7.67 -1.56
N VAL A 83 3.09 -6.36 -1.48
CA VAL A 83 2.21 -5.76 -0.47
C VAL A 83 1.25 -4.81 -1.17
N MET A 84 0.10 -4.58 -0.54
CA MET A 84 -0.94 -3.72 -1.11
C MET A 84 -1.12 -2.48 -0.26
N ILE A 85 -1.00 -1.30 -0.87
CA ILE A 85 -1.30 -0.04 -0.20
C ILE A 85 -2.82 0.14 -0.11
N LEU A 86 -3.30 0.60 1.04
CA LEU A 86 -4.73 0.84 1.23
C LEU A 86 -5.11 2.24 0.79
N ALA A 87 -6.27 2.34 0.17
CA ALA A 87 -6.79 3.61 -0.32
C ALA A 87 -8.29 3.68 -0.10
N ALA A 88 -8.77 4.86 0.22
CA ALA A 88 -10.20 5.16 0.19
C ALA A 88 -10.54 5.63 -1.22
N VAL A 89 -11.51 5.00 -1.84
CA VAL A 89 -11.91 5.31 -3.22
C VAL A 89 -13.35 5.77 -3.20
N GLU A 90 -13.58 7.04 -3.51
CA GLU A 90 -14.92 7.58 -3.61
C GLU A 90 -15.50 7.28 -5.00
N ASP A 91 -14.70 7.60 -6.03
CA ASP A 91 -14.99 7.25 -7.43
C ASP A 91 -13.70 7.37 -8.24
N ARG A 92 -13.78 7.28 -9.56
CA ARG A 92 -12.61 7.33 -10.44
C ARG A 92 -11.83 8.64 -10.36
N SER A 93 -12.45 9.70 -9.86
CA SER A 93 -11.80 11.01 -9.80
C SER A 93 -11.22 11.30 -8.42
N LYS A 94 -11.55 10.47 -7.42
CA LYS A 94 -11.12 10.77 -6.05
C LYS A 94 -10.66 9.54 -5.29
N VAL A 95 -9.37 9.50 -5.05
CA VAL A 95 -8.69 8.42 -4.31
C VAL A 95 -7.80 9.08 -3.27
N SER A 96 -7.86 8.57 -2.04
CA SER A 96 -7.04 9.06 -0.94
C SER A 96 -6.41 7.90 -0.21
N LEU A 97 -5.11 7.93 -0.06
CA LEU A 97 -4.37 6.87 0.63
C LEU A 97 -4.62 6.93 2.13
N ILE A 98 -4.54 5.77 2.78
CA ILE A 98 -4.76 5.65 4.22
C ILE A 98 -3.43 5.76 4.93
N CYS A 99 -3.33 6.70 5.87
CA CYS A 99 -2.10 6.93 6.61
C CYS A 99 -2.38 7.00 8.11
N PRO A 100 -1.36 6.78 8.96
CA PRO A 100 -1.53 7.00 10.38
C PRO A 100 -1.70 8.51 10.65
N ASP A 101 -2.41 8.84 11.72
CA ASP A 101 -2.67 10.23 12.10
C ASP A 101 -1.40 11.00 12.46
N SER A 102 -0.42 10.28 12.99
CA SER A 102 0.89 10.85 13.32
C SER A 102 1.97 9.82 12.99
N LYS A 103 3.21 10.30 12.93
CA LYS A 103 4.34 9.40 12.66
C LYS A 103 4.44 8.32 13.72
N ILE A 104 4.63 7.09 13.27
CA ILE A 104 4.75 5.92 14.13
C ILE A 104 5.83 5.01 13.54
N SER A 105 6.26 3.97 14.26
CA SER A 105 7.29 3.07 13.77
C SER A 105 6.83 2.28 12.54
N ASP A 106 7.71 2.14 11.57
CA ASP A 106 7.46 1.24 10.44
C ASP A 106 7.27 -0.18 10.97
N GLY A 107 6.29 -0.88 10.43
CA GLY A 107 5.97 -2.21 10.90
C GLY A 107 4.95 -2.23 12.03
N ALA A 108 4.52 -1.08 12.54
CA ALA A 108 3.49 -1.03 13.58
C ALA A 108 2.22 -1.69 13.04
N PRO A 109 1.68 -2.71 13.75
CA PRO A 109 0.50 -3.41 13.26
C PRO A 109 -0.76 -2.56 13.39
N ILE A 110 -1.66 -2.76 12.45
CA ILE A 110 -2.99 -2.16 12.48
C ILE A 110 -3.92 -3.17 13.15
N THR A 111 -4.62 -2.73 14.14
CA THR A 111 -5.51 -3.61 14.93
C THR A 111 -6.94 -3.09 14.95
#